data_43dd2644cced620bef2ade2fa9478134
#
_entry.id   43dd2644cced620bef2ade2fa9478134
#
_cell.length_a   1.000
_cell.length_b   1.000
_cell.length_c   1.000
_cell.angle_alpha   90.00
_cell.angle_beta   90.00
_cell.angle_gamma   90.00
#
_symmetry.space_group_name_H-M   'P 1'
#
loop_
_entity.id
_entity.type
_entity.pdbx_description
1 polymer ?
#
loop_
_entity_poly.entity_id
_entity_poly.type
_entity_poly.pdbx_seq_one_letter_code
_entity_poly.pdbx_strand_id
1 'polypeptide(L)'
;MKKRTLLNNRLLASLAGAALNCYGELFVRTSRIRIQAHPDTYRLVQEQGAAVIYALWHRHAFFIPLLRRFDRRRLAVLLSSHRDAQIVAVAVRLRGLEVVEGSSTRGGLQAYHFLRRALQQCQPVCITPDGPKGPAELVKSGAIHLAQQSGSPIVPVSVSCSRSYRLRS
;
A
#
# COMPACT_ATOMS: atom_id res chain seq x y z
N MET A 1 -8.65 36.48 -2.95
CA MET A 1 -8.63 35.52 -4.08
C MET A 1 -8.14 34.18 -3.54
N LYS A 2 -9.01 33.17 -3.34
CA LYS A 2 -8.63 31.83 -2.91
C LYS A 2 -7.83 31.19 -4.05
N LYS A 3 -6.55 30.88 -3.84
CA LYS A 3 -5.76 30.00 -4.71
C LYS A 3 -6.51 28.68 -4.86
N ARG A 4 -7.22 28.46 -5.96
CA ARG A 4 -7.75 27.16 -6.35
C ARG A 4 -6.54 26.25 -6.53
N THR A 5 -6.28 25.42 -5.55
CA THR A 5 -5.19 24.45 -5.60
C THR A 5 -5.44 23.54 -6.81
N LEU A 6 -4.49 23.45 -7.72
CA LEU A 6 -4.55 22.66 -8.96
C LEU A 6 -5.05 21.21 -8.73
N LEU A 7 -4.80 20.65 -7.55
CA LEU A 7 -5.24 19.32 -7.11
C LEU A 7 -6.75 19.20 -6.82
N ASN A 8 -7.51 20.28 -6.83
CA ASN A 8 -8.96 20.22 -6.64
C ASN A 8 -9.71 19.82 -7.92
N ASN A 9 -8.99 19.70 -9.03
CA ASN A 9 -9.56 19.27 -10.30
C ASN A 9 -9.37 17.75 -10.43
N ARG A 10 -10.46 16.99 -10.39
CA ARG A 10 -10.45 15.51 -10.52
C ARG A 10 -9.71 15.04 -11.78
N LEU A 11 -9.81 15.80 -12.87
CA LEU A 11 -9.12 15.49 -14.13
C LEU A 11 -7.59 15.57 -13.97
N LEU A 12 -7.08 16.62 -13.32
CA LEU A 12 -5.64 16.76 -13.06
C LEU A 12 -5.11 15.65 -12.14
N ALA A 13 -5.86 15.29 -11.11
CA ALA A 13 -5.48 14.16 -10.25
C ALA A 13 -5.46 12.83 -11.02
N SER A 14 -6.40 12.63 -11.95
CA SER A 14 -6.43 11.44 -12.79
C SER A 14 -5.26 11.40 -13.77
N LEU A 15 -4.94 12.51 -14.42
CA LEU A 15 -3.79 12.60 -15.33
C LEU A 15 -2.46 12.42 -14.58
N ALA A 16 -2.30 13.04 -13.41
CA ALA A 16 -1.12 12.87 -12.59
C ALA A 16 -0.98 11.43 -12.07
N GLY A 17 -2.08 10.79 -11.68
CA GLY A 17 -2.10 9.40 -11.26
C GLY A 17 -1.75 8.44 -12.42
N ALA A 18 -2.25 8.70 -13.62
CA ALA A 18 -1.90 7.94 -14.82
C ALA A 18 -0.40 8.11 -15.16
N ALA A 19 0.14 9.33 -15.09
CA ALA A 19 1.56 9.59 -15.30
C ALA A 19 2.43 8.86 -14.27
N LEU A 20 2.04 8.88 -12.99
CA LEU A 20 2.71 8.13 -11.93
C LEU A 20 2.67 6.62 -12.19
N ASN A 21 1.54 6.11 -12.68
CA ASN A 21 1.42 4.70 -13.06
C ASN A 21 2.34 4.36 -14.23
N CYS A 22 2.39 5.19 -15.30
CA CYS A 22 3.29 4.99 -16.44
C CYS A 22 4.76 5.02 -16.01
N TYR A 23 5.14 5.98 -15.16
CA TYR A 23 6.48 6.04 -14.59
C TYR A 23 6.82 4.76 -13.80
N GLY A 24 5.92 4.31 -12.94
CA GLY A 24 6.11 3.08 -12.19
C GLY A 24 6.23 1.84 -13.10
N GLU A 25 5.47 1.79 -14.21
CA GLU A 25 5.58 0.70 -15.19
C GLU A 25 6.93 0.71 -15.90
N LEU A 26 7.37 1.88 -16.34
CA LEU A 26 8.68 2.04 -16.97
C LEU A 26 9.80 1.63 -16.02
N PHE A 27 9.73 2.08 -14.76
CA PHE A 27 10.68 1.68 -13.72
C PHE A 27 10.73 0.14 -13.57
N VAL A 28 9.57 -0.50 -13.47
CA VAL A 28 9.46 -1.96 -13.31
C VAL A 28 10.02 -2.71 -14.53
N ARG A 29 9.81 -2.20 -15.74
CA ARG A 29 10.30 -2.82 -16.99
C ARG A 29 11.81 -2.66 -17.19
N THR A 30 12.36 -1.54 -16.71
CA THR A 30 13.80 -1.23 -16.86
C THR A 30 14.65 -1.73 -15.68
N SER A 31 14.02 -2.18 -14.59
CA SER A 31 14.71 -2.65 -13.39
C SER A 31 14.75 -4.18 -13.28
N ARG A 32 15.87 -4.72 -12.83
CA ARG A 32 15.96 -6.13 -12.45
C ARG A 32 15.40 -6.31 -11.03
N ILE A 33 14.17 -6.80 -10.94
CA ILE A 33 13.48 -7.00 -9.67
C ILE A 33 13.58 -8.47 -9.28
N ARG A 34 14.10 -8.73 -8.08
CA ARG A 34 14.10 -10.05 -7.45
C ARG A 34 13.17 -10.01 -6.25
N ILE A 35 12.25 -10.94 -6.15
CA ILE A 35 11.37 -11.11 -5.00
C ILE A 35 11.89 -12.32 -4.24
N GLN A 36 12.18 -12.11 -2.95
CA GLN A 36 12.59 -13.16 -2.03
C GLN A 36 11.55 -13.24 -0.92
N ALA A 37 11.03 -14.40 -0.66
CA ALA A 37 10.10 -14.64 0.42
C ALA A 37 10.65 -15.73 1.33
N HIS A 38 10.44 -15.58 2.63
CA HIS A 38 10.73 -16.64 3.60
C HIS A 38 9.89 -17.88 3.25
N PRO A 39 10.40 -19.11 3.39
CA PRO A 39 9.66 -20.34 3.06
C PRO A 39 8.26 -20.39 3.72
N ASP A 40 8.13 -19.98 4.97
CA ASP A 40 6.84 -19.96 5.66
C ASP A 40 5.88 -18.95 5.05
N THR A 41 6.38 -17.76 4.61
CA THR A 41 5.55 -16.77 3.92
C THR A 41 5.08 -17.33 2.57
N TYR A 42 5.97 -18.01 1.85
CA TYR A 42 5.62 -18.65 0.59
C TYR A 42 4.52 -19.69 0.80
N ARG A 43 4.68 -20.57 1.78
CA ARG A 43 3.70 -21.59 2.15
C ARG A 43 2.35 -20.98 2.51
N LEU A 44 2.33 -20.00 3.40
CA LEU A 44 1.12 -19.31 3.83
C LEU A 44 0.35 -18.69 2.65
N VAL A 45 1.06 -17.99 1.76
CA VAL A 45 0.43 -17.17 0.71
C VAL A 45 0.12 -18.02 -0.52
N GLN A 46 1.07 -18.84 -0.99
CA GLN A 46 0.98 -19.53 -2.29
C GLN A 46 0.32 -20.89 -2.17
N GLU A 47 0.58 -21.63 -1.08
CA GLU A 47 0.06 -22.98 -0.92
C GLU A 47 -1.25 -23.02 -0.13
N GLN A 48 -1.33 -22.25 0.95
CA GLN A 48 -2.52 -22.24 1.80
C GLN A 48 -3.55 -21.15 1.43
N GLY A 49 -3.16 -20.17 0.59
CA GLY A 49 -4.04 -19.06 0.22
C GLY A 49 -4.45 -18.18 1.42
N ALA A 50 -3.68 -18.22 2.51
CA ALA A 50 -4.01 -17.48 3.71
C ALA A 50 -4.07 -15.96 3.47
N ALA A 51 -5.08 -15.30 4.01
CA ALA A 51 -5.12 -13.86 4.03
C ALA A 51 -4.02 -13.32 4.95
N VAL A 52 -3.21 -12.42 4.45
CA VAL A 52 -2.09 -11.82 5.18
C VAL A 52 -2.16 -10.30 5.18
N ILE A 53 -1.51 -9.69 6.16
CA ILE A 53 -1.34 -8.25 6.26
C ILE A 53 0.08 -7.93 5.80
N TYR A 54 0.25 -7.46 4.56
CA TYR A 54 1.54 -6.95 4.11
C TYR A 54 1.83 -5.61 4.79
N ALA A 55 2.93 -5.52 5.50
CA ALA A 55 3.36 -4.31 6.20
C ALA A 55 4.65 -3.77 5.58
N LEU A 56 4.57 -2.59 4.97
CA LEU A 56 5.71 -1.87 4.41
C LEU A 56 5.88 -0.53 5.11
N TRP A 57 7.11 -0.06 5.27
CA TRP A 57 7.32 1.32 5.68
C TRP A 57 6.78 2.31 4.64
N HIS A 58 6.25 3.42 5.09
CA HIS A 58 5.65 4.44 4.21
C HIS A 58 6.62 4.89 3.10
N ARG A 59 7.90 5.00 3.39
CA ARG A 59 8.95 5.31 2.40
C ARG A 59 9.05 4.28 1.25
N HIS A 60 8.54 3.08 1.45
CA HIS A 60 8.51 2.01 0.44
C HIS A 60 7.15 1.90 -0.28
N ALA A 61 6.20 2.80 -0.01
CA ALA A 61 4.84 2.72 -0.53
C ALA A 61 4.77 2.71 -2.07
N PHE A 62 5.75 3.34 -2.76
CA PHE A 62 5.87 3.31 -4.21
C PHE A 62 5.97 1.88 -4.77
N PHE A 63 6.49 0.94 -3.99
CA PHE A 63 6.70 -0.45 -4.40
C PHE A 63 5.52 -1.39 -4.09
N ILE A 64 4.46 -0.90 -3.46
CA ILE A 64 3.27 -1.70 -3.14
C ILE A 64 2.72 -2.47 -4.35
N PRO A 65 2.64 -1.89 -5.57
CA PRO A 65 2.17 -2.63 -6.73
C PRO A 65 3.01 -3.86 -7.11
N LEU A 66 4.27 -3.93 -6.69
CA LEU A 66 5.12 -5.09 -6.93
C LEU A 66 4.69 -6.34 -6.15
N LEU A 67 3.94 -6.17 -5.06
CA LEU A 67 3.37 -7.29 -4.31
C LEU A 67 2.52 -8.19 -5.20
N ARG A 68 1.89 -7.65 -6.26
CA ARG A 68 1.13 -8.45 -7.23
C ARG A 68 1.98 -9.46 -8.03
N ARG A 69 3.27 -9.30 -8.07
CA ARG A 69 4.17 -10.30 -8.67
C ARG A 69 4.33 -11.52 -7.76
N PHE A 70 4.16 -11.33 -6.45
CA PHE A 70 4.22 -12.39 -5.45
C PHE A 70 2.81 -12.93 -5.15
N ASP A 71 1.84 -12.05 -4.92
CA ASP A 71 0.47 -12.43 -4.60
C ASP A 71 -0.49 -11.86 -5.65
N ARG A 72 -1.06 -12.72 -6.48
CA ARG A 72 -1.93 -12.33 -7.61
C ARG A 72 -3.37 -12.05 -7.19
N ARG A 73 -3.74 -12.33 -5.93
CA ARG A 73 -5.08 -12.07 -5.41
C ARG A 73 -5.37 -10.56 -5.39
N ARG A 74 -6.64 -10.23 -5.28
CA ARG A 74 -7.06 -8.84 -5.12
C ARG A 74 -6.54 -8.31 -3.80
N LEU A 75 -5.61 -7.37 -3.85
CA LEU A 75 -4.96 -6.78 -2.68
C LEU A 75 -5.62 -5.45 -2.33
N ALA A 76 -6.11 -5.29 -1.09
CA ALA A 76 -6.64 -4.04 -0.59
C ALA A 76 -5.52 -3.21 0.06
N VAL A 77 -5.36 -1.96 -0.37
CA VAL A 77 -4.29 -1.06 0.08
C VAL A 77 -4.87 0.08 0.89
N LEU A 78 -4.44 0.24 2.13
CA LEU A 78 -4.83 1.37 2.97
C LEU A 78 -4.05 2.62 2.54
N LEU A 79 -4.76 3.63 2.09
CA LEU A 79 -4.20 4.94 1.75
C LEU A 79 -4.79 6.03 2.65
N SER A 80 -4.01 7.08 2.88
CA SER A 80 -4.50 8.27 3.58
C SER A 80 -5.59 8.96 2.78
N SER A 81 -6.56 9.57 3.47
CA SER A 81 -7.64 10.37 2.86
C SER A 81 -7.21 11.80 2.47
N HIS A 82 -5.90 12.13 2.50
CA HIS A 82 -5.42 13.43 2.06
C HIS A 82 -5.49 13.60 0.54
N ARG A 83 -5.58 14.86 0.08
CA ARG A 83 -5.72 15.18 -1.34
C ARG A 83 -4.61 14.60 -2.23
N ASP A 84 -3.38 14.62 -1.75
CA ASP A 84 -2.24 14.08 -2.51
C ASP A 84 -2.33 12.55 -2.66
N ALA A 85 -2.96 11.88 -1.71
CA ALA A 85 -3.21 10.45 -1.80
C ALA A 85 -4.20 10.07 -2.92
N GLN A 86 -5.00 11.02 -3.44
CA GLN A 86 -5.89 10.75 -4.57
C GLN A 86 -5.11 10.45 -5.85
N ILE A 87 -3.98 11.11 -6.07
CA ILE A 87 -3.08 10.82 -7.22
C ILE A 87 -2.55 9.39 -7.09
N VAL A 88 -2.06 9.04 -5.90
CA VAL A 88 -1.57 7.69 -5.61
C VAL A 88 -2.69 6.65 -5.73
N ALA A 89 -3.89 6.98 -5.26
CA ALA A 89 -5.05 6.10 -5.37
C ALA A 89 -5.41 5.76 -6.83
N VAL A 90 -5.33 6.74 -7.75
CA VAL A 90 -5.52 6.48 -9.18
C VAL A 90 -4.45 5.53 -9.70
N ALA A 91 -3.18 5.78 -9.42
CA ALA A 91 -2.08 4.93 -9.86
C ALA A 91 -2.21 3.50 -9.33
N VAL A 92 -2.60 3.35 -8.06
CA VAL A 92 -2.82 2.05 -7.39
C VAL A 92 -4.00 1.29 -8.02
N ARG A 93 -5.14 1.99 -8.29
CA ARG A 93 -6.31 1.38 -8.96
C ARG A 93 -5.98 0.93 -10.39
N LEU A 94 -5.22 1.71 -11.15
CA LEU A 94 -4.77 1.34 -12.50
C LEU A 94 -3.91 0.07 -12.52
N ARG A 95 -3.30 -0.28 -11.39
CA ARG A 95 -2.58 -1.55 -11.17
C ARG A 95 -3.48 -2.69 -10.72
N GLY A 96 -4.81 -2.48 -10.69
CA GLY A 96 -5.78 -3.49 -10.27
C GLY A 96 -5.75 -3.79 -8.77
N LEU A 97 -5.29 -2.83 -7.96
CA LEU A 97 -5.32 -2.89 -6.50
C LEU A 97 -6.57 -2.17 -5.99
N GLU A 98 -7.12 -2.65 -4.89
CA GLU A 98 -8.25 -1.99 -4.24
C GLU A 98 -7.76 -0.92 -3.28
N VAL A 99 -8.35 0.26 -3.33
CA VAL A 99 -7.98 1.37 -2.45
C VAL A 99 -8.98 1.50 -1.33
N VAL A 100 -8.50 1.43 -0.11
CA VAL A 100 -9.24 1.70 1.12
C VAL A 100 -8.74 3.02 1.69
N GLU A 101 -9.62 4.02 1.76
CA GLU A 101 -9.25 5.34 2.25
C GLU A 101 -9.50 5.45 3.76
N GLY A 102 -8.47 5.83 4.50
CA GLY A 102 -8.56 6.06 5.93
C GLY A 102 -7.22 6.41 6.57
N SER A 103 -7.29 7.02 7.72
CA SER A 103 -6.10 7.35 8.53
C SER A 103 -6.46 7.29 10.01
N SER A 104 -5.47 7.30 10.89
CA SER A 104 -5.67 7.34 12.35
C SER A 104 -6.49 8.56 12.82
N THR A 105 -6.62 9.59 11.99
CA THR A 105 -7.33 10.83 12.33
C THR A 105 -8.65 11.02 11.60
N ARG A 106 -8.87 10.37 10.46
CA ARG A 106 -10.08 10.54 9.65
C ARG A 106 -10.42 9.25 8.91
N GLY A 107 -11.64 8.75 9.12
CA GLY A 107 -12.12 7.53 8.47
C GLY A 107 -11.42 6.23 8.90
N GLY A 108 -10.59 6.28 9.95
CA GLY A 108 -9.78 5.13 10.38
C GLY A 108 -10.61 3.95 10.84
N LEU A 109 -11.71 4.19 11.55
CA LEU A 109 -12.58 3.11 12.03
C LEU A 109 -13.28 2.40 10.87
N GLN A 110 -13.78 3.15 9.90
CA GLN A 110 -14.42 2.58 8.71
C GLN A 110 -13.43 1.76 7.87
N ALA A 111 -12.23 2.31 7.64
CA ALA A 111 -11.15 1.61 6.96
C ALA A 111 -10.75 0.33 7.72
N TYR A 112 -10.65 0.39 9.04
CA TYR A 112 -10.34 -0.76 9.88
C TYR A 112 -11.39 -1.88 9.72
N HIS A 113 -12.67 -1.55 9.79
CA HIS A 113 -13.74 -2.54 9.59
C HIS A 113 -13.71 -3.15 8.19
N PHE A 114 -13.43 -2.32 7.17
CA PHE A 114 -13.27 -2.82 5.80
C PHE A 114 -12.10 -3.81 5.70
N LEU A 115 -10.91 -3.44 6.19
CA LEU A 115 -9.72 -4.29 6.12
C LEU A 115 -9.92 -5.59 6.90
N ARG A 116 -10.53 -5.54 8.08
CA ARG A 116 -10.87 -6.73 8.86
C ARG A 116 -11.80 -7.66 8.07
N ARG A 117 -12.84 -7.11 7.45
CA ARG A 117 -13.77 -7.90 6.62
C ARG A 117 -13.09 -8.49 5.39
N ALA A 118 -12.22 -7.73 4.72
CA ALA A 118 -11.42 -8.22 3.60
C ALA A 118 -10.58 -9.45 4.00
N LEU A 119 -9.87 -9.37 5.13
CA LEU A 119 -9.09 -10.48 5.66
C LEU A 119 -9.95 -11.71 5.97
N GLN A 120 -11.12 -11.53 6.56
CA GLN A 120 -12.09 -12.61 6.81
C GLN A 120 -12.61 -13.27 5.52
N GLN A 121 -12.58 -12.55 4.41
CA GLN A 121 -12.95 -13.04 3.07
C GLN A 121 -11.72 -13.56 2.28
N CYS A 122 -10.64 -13.91 2.95
CA CYS A 122 -9.39 -14.37 2.36
C CYS A 122 -8.73 -13.37 1.40
N GLN A 123 -9.09 -12.08 1.48
CA GLN A 123 -8.45 -11.02 0.71
C GLN A 123 -7.26 -10.45 1.48
N PRO A 124 -6.03 -10.49 0.92
CA PRO A 124 -4.87 -9.88 1.56
C PRO A 124 -4.98 -8.36 1.59
N VAL A 125 -4.37 -7.75 2.60
CA VAL A 125 -4.35 -6.30 2.75
C VAL A 125 -2.91 -5.78 2.83
N CYS A 126 -2.71 -4.52 2.45
CA CYS A 126 -1.42 -3.85 2.54
C CYS A 126 -1.57 -2.55 3.32
N ILE A 127 -0.71 -2.36 4.30
CA ILE A 127 -0.70 -1.18 5.17
C ILE A 127 0.72 -0.62 5.32
N THR A 128 0.81 0.67 5.61
CA THR A 128 2.05 1.32 6.04
C THR A 128 1.94 1.62 7.54
N PRO A 129 2.54 0.79 8.41
CA PRO A 129 2.28 0.84 9.85
C PRO A 129 2.79 2.10 10.54
N ASP A 130 3.77 2.79 9.98
CA ASP A 130 4.28 4.09 10.44
C ASP A 130 3.39 5.25 9.97
N GLY A 131 2.68 5.08 8.86
CA GLY A 131 1.79 6.09 8.28
C GLY A 131 2.52 7.34 7.76
N PRO A 132 1.77 8.25 7.07
CA PRO A 132 2.37 9.39 6.38
C PRO A 132 2.90 10.49 7.31
N LYS A 133 2.45 10.53 8.56
CA LYS A 133 2.86 11.54 9.55
C LYS A 133 4.00 11.05 10.45
N GLY A 134 4.44 9.80 10.28
CA GLY A 134 5.48 9.21 11.11
C GLY A 134 5.13 9.09 12.60
N PRO A 135 6.09 8.97 13.48
CA PRO A 135 7.54 8.87 13.19
C PRO A 135 7.87 7.72 12.24
N ALA A 136 8.89 7.94 11.36
CA ALA A 136 9.28 6.93 10.38
C ALA A 136 9.75 5.64 11.09
N GLU A 137 9.37 4.50 10.54
CA GLU A 137 9.77 3.18 11.04
C GLU A 137 9.31 2.87 12.48
N LEU A 138 8.27 3.56 12.95
CA LEU A 138 7.61 3.25 14.21
C LEU A 138 6.23 2.64 13.95
N VAL A 139 6.04 1.40 14.36
CA VAL A 139 4.78 0.67 14.17
C VAL A 139 3.69 1.25 15.06
N LYS A 140 2.58 1.68 14.47
CA LYS A 140 1.37 2.11 15.18
C LYS A 140 0.51 0.91 15.54
N SER A 141 -0.18 1.00 16.67
CA SER A 141 -1.00 -0.09 17.23
C SER A 141 -2.09 -0.63 16.29
N GLY A 142 -2.58 0.18 15.34
CA GLY A 142 -3.63 -0.22 14.41
C GLY A 142 -3.30 -1.48 13.59
N ALA A 143 -2.04 -1.66 13.20
CA ALA A 143 -1.58 -2.85 12.48
C ALA A 143 -1.66 -4.11 13.36
N ILE A 144 -1.24 -3.98 14.61
CA ILE A 144 -1.25 -5.07 15.59
C ILE A 144 -2.70 -5.47 15.93
N HIS A 145 -3.55 -4.47 16.21
CA HIS A 145 -4.97 -4.73 16.50
C HIS A 145 -5.68 -5.40 15.32
N LEU A 146 -5.36 -5.00 14.07
CA LEU A 146 -5.93 -5.63 12.89
C LEU A 146 -5.55 -7.11 12.81
N ALA A 147 -4.27 -7.43 13.06
CA ALA A 147 -3.80 -8.81 13.08
C ALA A 147 -4.47 -9.65 14.18
N GLN A 148 -4.54 -9.12 15.40
CA GLN A 148 -5.18 -9.79 16.53
C GLN A 148 -6.67 -10.07 16.26
N GLN A 149 -7.41 -9.10 15.74
CA GLN A 149 -8.85 -9.21 15.53
C GLN A 149 -9.23 -10.01 14.27
N SER A 150 -8.35 -10.12 13.30
CA SER A 150 -8.58 -10.92 12.09
C SER A 150 -8.02 -12.34 12.18
N GLY A 151 -7.08 -12.57 13.09
CA GLY A 151 -6.29 -13.81 13.13
C GLY A 151 -5.28 -13.94 11.98
N SER A 152 -5.11 -12.87 11.17
CA SER A 152 -4.26 -12.90 10.00
C SER A 152 -2.81 -12.53 10.35
N PRO A 153 -1.81 -13.26 9.83
CA PRO A 153 -0.41 -12.97 10.10
C PRO A 153 0.04 -11.68 9.41
N ILE A 154 0.97 -10.96 10.06
CA ILE A 154 1.66 -9.83 9.46
C ILE A 154 2.88 -10.34 8.71
N VAL A 155 2.99 -9.97 7.44
CA VAL A 155 4.15 -10.22 6.60
C VAL A 155 4.91 -8.91 6.40
N PRO A 156 6.03 -8.71 7.10
CA PRO A 156 6.85 -7.53 6.89
C PRO A 156 7.51 -7.59 5.51
N VAL A 157 7.46 -6.46 4.80
CA VAL A 157 8.04 -6.34 3.46
C VAL A 157 9.04 -5.19 3.46
N SER A 158 10.25 -5.46 3.01
CA SER A 158 11.26 -4.43 2.80
C SER A 158 11.70 -4.37 1.35
N VAL A 159 12.21 -3.21 0.94
CA VAL A 159 12.76 -2.99 -0.38
C VAL A 159 14.18 -2.49 -0.23
N SER A 160 15.10 -3.14 -0.94
CA SER A 160 16.49 -2.68 -1.08
C SER A 160 16.81 -2.42 -2.54
N CYS A 161 17.64 -1.42 -2.80
CA CYS A 161 18.08 -1.06 -4.14
C CYS A 161 19.61 -1.03 -4.17
N SER A 162 20.21 -1.52 -5.25
CA SER A 162 21.66 -1.45 -5.47
C SER A 162 22.17 -0.02 -5.63
N ARG A 163 21.29 0.86 -6.13
CA ARG A 163 21.53 2.31 -6.21
C ARG A 163 20.29 3.04 -5.72
N SER A 164 20.44 3.93 -4.76
CA SER A 164 19.34 4.73 -4.23
C SER A 164 19.70 6.20 -4.21
N TYR A 165 18.74 7.04 -4.51
CA TYR A 165 18.84 8.48 -4.35
C TYR A 165 17.86 8.91 -3.26
N ARG A 166 18.37 9.55 -2.21
CA ARG A 166 17.53 10.02 -1.12
C ARG A 166 17.23 11.51 -1.33
N LEU A 167 15.97 11.81 -1.62
CA LEU A 167 15.51 13.20 -1.60
C LEU A 167 15.42 13.67 -0.15
N ARG A 168 16.00 14.84 0.16
CA ARG A 168 15.77 15.50 1.45
C ARG A 168 14.38 16.12 1.42
N SER A 169 13.51 15.67 2.28
CA SER A 169 12.22 16.30 2.57
C SER A 169 12.34 17.16 3.82
#